data_22189da73ae03c12ede6bad3cc8f021d
#
_entry.id   22189da73ae03c12ede6bad3cc8f021d
#
_cell.length_a   1.000
_cell.length_b   1.000
_cell.length_c   1.000
_cell.angle_alpha   90.00
_cell.angle_beta   90.00
_cell.angle_gamma   90.00
#
_symmetry.space_group_name_H-M   'P 1'
#
loop_
_entity.id
_entity.type
_entity.pdbx_description
1 polymer ?
#
loop_
_entity_poly.entity_id
_entity_poly.type
_entity_poly.pdbx_seq_one_letter_code
_entity_poly.pdbx_strand_id
1 'polypeptide(L)'
;MASMSDDDMMALVGPAAWANGLRLARSGAVREFSWSEDGEQAEARVKEAGLTYRVRGAQGALRPSLVCACPLRTDCPHAVAMLIVGREDAREKRRSVPEWSRVLQQMLGDDHDRLGEPLALVVDAHDPGVEPSLTPLRRGTSAAWTTK
;
A
#
# COMPACT_ATOMS: atom_id res chain seq x y z
N MET A 1 0.69 8.96 6.56
CA MET A 1 2.08 8.45 6.54
C MET A 1 2.83 9.16 5.44
N ALA A 2 3.91 9.88 5.75
CA ALA A 2 4.79 10.42 4.73
C ALA A 2 5.42 9.24 3.98
N SER A 3 5.14 9.15 2.69
CA SER A 3 5.72 8.13 1.81
C SER A 3 7.18 8.50 1.61
N MET A 4 8.06 7.84 2.35
CA MET A 4 9.50 7.96 2.17
C MET A 4 9.87 7.62 0.73
N SER A 5 10.61 8.49 0.05
CA SER A 5 11.03 8.26 -1.33
C SER A 5 12.09 7.15 -1.42
N ASP A 6 12.35 6.65 -2.62
CA ASP A 6 13.41 5.67 -2.84
C ASP A 6 14.79 6.29 -2.55
N ASP A 7 14.94 7.58 -2.86
CA ASP A 7 16.18 8.31 -2.60
C ASP A 7 16.45 8.47 -1.11
N ASP A 8 15.40 8.78 -0.31
CA ASP A 8 15.51 8.86 1.14
C ASP A 8 15.91 7.51 1.76
N MET A 9 15.31 6.43 1.26
CA MET A 9 15.63 5.08 1.72
C MET A 9 17.03 4.64 1.32
N MET A 10 17.44 4.94 0.07
CA MET A 10 18.80 4.67 -0.39
C MET A 10 19.84 5.45 0.41
N ALA A 11 19.55 6.71 0.77
CA ALA A 11 20.40 7.50 1.64
C ALA A 11 20.52 6.91 3.05
N LEU A 12 19.46 6.27 3.55
CA LEU A 12 19.40 5.70 4.89
C LEU A 12 20.20 4.40 5.01
N VAL A 13 20.08 3.49 4.02
CA VAL A 13 20.67 2.14 4.07
C VAL A 13 21.98 2.02 3.27
N GLY A 14 22.28 3.01 2.48
CA GLY A 14 23.42 3.04 1.57
C GLY A 14 23.14 2.39 0.20
N PRO A 15 23.83 2.86 -0.85
CA PRO A 15 23.55 2.47 -2.22
C PRO A 15 23.79 0.98 -2.50
N ALA A 16 24.77 0.36 -1.88
CA ALA A 16 25.08 -1.05 -2.07
C ALA A 16 24.01 -1.97 -1.46
N ALA A 17 23.54 -1.67 -0.24
CA ALA A 17 22.47 -2.42 0.42
C ALA A 17 21.15 -2.23 -0.34
N TRP A 18 20.87 -1.02 -0.82
CA TRP A 18 19.70 -0.71 -1.64
C TRP A 18 19.68 -1.51 -2.95
N ALA A 19 20.76 -1.46 -3.75
CA ALA A 19 20.85 -2.18 -5.02
C ALA A 19 20.69 -3.69 -4.86
N ASN A 20 21.35 -4.29 -3.87
CA ASN A 20 21.22 -5.70 -3.57
C ASN A 20 19.83 -6.06 -3.05
N GLY A 21 19.22 -5.24 -2.21
CA GLY A 21 17.86 -5.41 -1.73
C GLY A 21 16.83 -5.38 -2.85
N LEU A 22 16.98 -4.43 -3.79
CA LEU A 22 16.15 -4.33 -4.97
C LEU A 22 16.25 -5.58 -5.86
N ARG A 23 17.47 -6.09 -6.05
CA ARG A 23 17.71 -7.35 -6.77
C ARG A 23 16.99 -8.53 -6.09
N LEU A 24 17.08 -8.65 -4.77
CA LEU A 24 16.42 -9.72 -4.01
C LEU A 24 14.89 -9.59 -4.10
N ALA A 25 14.34 -8.39 -3.96
CA ALA A 25 12.90 -8.16 -4.10
C ALA A 25 12.39 -8.60 -5.48
N ARG A 26 13.06 -8.13 -6.56
CA ARG A 26 12.70 -8.45 -7.95
C ARG A 26 12.87 -9.93 -8.32
N SER A 27 13.82 -10.62 -7.72
CA SER A 27 14.01 -12.05 -7.95
C SER A 27 13.00 -12.95 -7.23
N GLY A 28 12.07 -12.37 -6.47
CA GLY A 28 11.11 -13.12 -5.66
C GLY A 28 11.77 -13.86 -4.51
N ALA A 29 12.93 -13.39 -4.02
CA ALA A 29 13.62 -13.99 -2.87
C ALA A 29 12.85 -13.80 -1.57
N VAL A 30 11.99 -12.77 -1.49
CA VAL A 30 11.11 -12.52 -0.33
C VAL A 30 9.95 -13.51 -0.35
N ARG A 31 9.81 -14.27 0.71
CA ARG A 31 8.77 -15.28 0.89
C ARG A 31 8.00 -15.02 2.19
N GLU A 32 6.77 -15.53 2.24
CA GLU A 32 5.95 -15.49 3.47
C GLU A 32 5.86 -14.07 4.07
N PHE A 33 5.74 -13.05 3.22
CA PHE A 33 5.54 -11.69 3.68
C PHE A 33 4.16 -11.54 4.30
N SER A 34 4.10 -10.97 5.50
CA SER A 34 2.84 -10.67 6.20
C SER A 34 2.94 -9.41 7.03
N TRP A 35 1.79 -8.73 7.16
CA TRP A 35 1.59 -7.66 8.14
C TRP A 35 0.93 -8.21 9.39
N SER A 36 1.21 -7.61 10.54
CA SER A 36 0.39 -7.77 11.75
C SER A 36 -1.03 -7.23 11.52
N GLU A 37 -2.00 -7.66 12.34
CA GLU A 37 -3.40 -7.26 12.23
C GLU A 37 -3.59 -5.73 12.32
N ASP A 38 -2.78 -5.08 13.16
CA ASP A 38 -2.75 -3.63 13.32
C ASP A 38 -2.01 -2.88 12.18
N GLY A 39 -1.31 -3.62 11.30
CA GLY A 39 -0.52 -3.06 10.21
C GLY A 39 0.76 -2.34 10.65
N GLU A 40 1.13 -2.42 11.92
CA GLU A 40 2.31 -1.71 12.45
C GLU A 40 3.60 -2.52 12.30
N GLN A 41 3.49 -3.83 12.22
CA GLN A 41 4.64 -4.71 12.08
C GLN A 41 4.55 -5.54 10.80
N ALA A 42 5.71 -5.88 10.25
CA ALA A 42 5.82 -6.78 9.11
C ALA A 42 6.86 -7.85 9.39
N GLU A 43 6.63 -9.03 8.87
CA GLU A 43 7.58 -10.13 8.91
C GLU A 43 7.70 -10.77 7.52
N ALA A 44 8.92 -11.21 7.18
CA ALA A 44 9.17 -11.95 5.96
C ALA A 44 10.31 -12.94 6.13
N ARG A 45 10.38 -13.90 5.22
CA ARG A 45 11.55 -14.77 5.02
C ARG A 45 12.20 -14.41 3.70
N VAL A 46 13.50 -14.13 3.73
CA VAL A 46 14.29 -13.80 2.54
C VAL A 46 15.30 -14.91 2.26
N LYS A 47 15.21 -15.50 1.07
CA LYS A 47 16.11 -16.59 0.65
C LYS A 47 17.25 -16.03 -0.20
N GLU A 48 18.50 -16.26 0.23
CA GLU A 48 19.68 -15.89 -0.53
C GLU A 48 20.76 -16.96 -0.37
N ALA A 49 21.40 -17.38 -1.49
CA ALA A 49 22.47 -18.36 -1.53
C ALA A 49 22.17 -19.66 -0.75
N GLY A 50 20.93 -20.15 -0.84
CA GLY A 50 20.49 -21.37 -0.15
C GLY A 50 20.11 -21.19 1.34
N LEU A 51 20.39 -20.05 1.95
CA LEU A 51 20.02 -19.72 3.30
C LEU A 51 18.70 -18.93 3.32
N THR A 52 17.98 -19.03 4.43
CA THR A 52 16.74 -18.27 4.67
C THR A 52 16.89 -17.42 5.91
N TYR A 53 16.72 -16.12 5.74
CA TYR A 53 16.81 -15.14 6.82
C TYR A 53 15.43 -14.63 7.19
N ARG A 54 15.14 -14.64 8.49
CA ARG A 54 13.93 -14.01 9.03
C ARG A 54 14.17 -12.52 9.18
N VAL A 55 13.27 -11.73 8.63
CA VAL A 55 13.30 -10.26 8.71
C VAL A 55 12.03 -9.80 9.41
N ARG A 56 12.18 -8.88 10.34
CA ARG A 56 11.06 -8.20 11.01
C ARG A 56 11.23 -6.71 10.86
N GLY A 57 10.12 -6.02 10.71
CA GLY A 57 10.08 -4.57 10.62
C GLY A 57 8.93 -4.01 11.44
N ALA A 58 9.13 -2.83 12.00
CA ALA A 58 8.08 -2.05 12.62
C ALA A 58 8.04 -0.65 11.99
N GLN A 59 6.83 -0.12 11.81
CA GLN A 59 6.65 1.24 11.34
C GLN A 59 6.93 2.21 12.49
N GLY A 60 8.02 2.98 12.38
CA GLY A 60 8.31 4.05 13.32
C GLY A 60 7.82 5.41 12.84
N ALA A 61 7.67 6.35 13.75
CA ALA A 61 7.20 7.70 13.45
C ALA A 61 8.12 8.45 12.47
N LEU A 62 9.43 8.21 12.49
CA LEU A 62 10.42 8.88 11.66
C LEU A 62 11.06 7.95 10.62
N ARG A 63 11.24 6.69 10.94
CA ARG A 63 11.82 5.69 10.04
C ARG A 63 11.41 4.28 10.45
N PRO A 64 11.32 3.33 9.51
CA PRO A 64 11.07 1.93 9.84
C PRO A 64 12.25 1.35 10.62
N SER A 65 11.95 0.59 11.66
CA SER A 65 12.93 -0.23 12.36
C SER A 65 12.94 -1.62 11.72
N LEU A 66 14.09 -2.02 11.18
CA LEU A 66 14.25 -3.28 10.47
C LEU A 66 15.32 -4.13 11.16
N VAL A 67 14.99 -5.37 11.46
CA VAL A 67 15.90 -6.34 12.09
C VAL A 67 15.91 -7.62 11.26
N CYS A 68 17.10 -8.09 10.90
CA CYS A 68 17.30 -9.32 10.14
C CYS A 68 18.13 -10.33 10.94
N ALA A 69 17.87 -11.60 10.75
CA ALA A 69 18.65 -12.69 11.35
C ALA A 69 20.03 -12.91 10.68
N CYS A 70 20.38 -12.14 9.64
CA CYS A 70 21.70 -12.21 9.00
C CYS A 70 22.80 -11.56 9.86
N PRO A 71 24.09 -11.79 9.57
CA PRO A 71 25.20 -11.23 10.34
C PRO A 71 25.21 -9.70 10.45
N LEU A 72 24.68 -8.99 9.44
CA LEU A 72 24.60 -7.52 9.43
C LEU A 72 23.50 -6.97 10.36
N ARG A 73 22.47 -7.75 10.65
CA ARG A 73 21.32 -7.47 11.51
C ARG A 73 20.43 -6.31 11.04
N THR A 74 21.02 -5.14 10.80
CA THR A 74 20.32 -3.91 10.37
C THR A 74 20.92 -3.42 9.04
N ASP A 75 20.18 -2.59 8.31
CA ASP A 75 20.61 -1.95 7.04
C ASP A 75 21.19 -2.94 6.01
N CYS A 76 20.74 -4.18 6.05
CA CYS A 76 21.19 -5.26 5.18
C CYS A 76 20.28 -5.39 3.95
N PRO A 77 20.76 -6.00 2.85
CA PRO A 77 19.96 -6.21 1.64
C PRO A 77 18.64 -6.96 1.88
N HIS A 78 18.60 -7.88 2.83
CA HIS A 78 17.38 -8.64 3.16
C HIS A 78 16.30 -7.75 3.77
N ALA A 79 16.69 -6.84 4.68
CA ALA A 79 15.80 -5.87 5.30
C ALA A 79 15.24 -4.90 4.25
N VAL A 80 16.09 -4.43 3.35
CA VAL A 80 15.70 -3.59 2.21
C VAL A 80 14.73 -4.31 1.27
N ALA A 81 14.98 -5.59 0.95
CA ALA A 81 14.11 -6.38 0.09
C ALA A 81 12.70 -6.52 0.70
N MET A 82 12.60 -6.81 2.00
CA MET A 82 11.32 -6.86 2.69
C MET A 82 10.59 -5.51 2.64
N LEU A 83 11.31 -4.40 2.85
CA LEU A 83 10.74 -3.06 2.82
C LEU A 83 10.15 -2.72 1.44
N ILE A 84 10.85 -3.07 0.36
CA ILE A 84 10.39 -2.86 -1.02
C ILE A 84 9.09 -3.65 -1.26
N VAL A 85 9.08 -4.94 -0.95
CA VAL A 85 7.90 -5.80 -1.13
C VAL A 85 6.73 -5.30 -0.28
N GLY A 86 6.96 -4.91 0.97
CA GLY A 86 5.92 -4.37 1.83
C GLY A 86 5.30 -3.08 1.31
N ARG A 87 6.09 -2.21 0.68
CA ARG A 87 5.57 -1.00 0.03
C ARG A 87 4.74 -1.31 -1.21
N GLU A 88 5.16 -2.29 -2.00
CA GLU A 88 4.41 -2.73 -3.18
C GLU A 88 3.08 -3.36 -2.76
N ASP A 89 3.08 -4.24 -1.76
CA ASP A 89 1.88 -4.85 -1.19
C ASP A 89 0.91 -3.78 -0.64
N ALA A 90 1.43 -2.79 0.10
CA ALA A 90 0.62 -1.70 0.62
C ALA A 90 0.04 -0.80 -0.49
N ARG A 91 0.77 -0.60 -1.58
CA ARG A 91 0.27 0.15 -2.76
C ARG A 91 -0.80 -0.64 -3.50
N GLU A 92 -0.63 -1.94 -3.65
CA GLU A 92 -1.60 -2.81 -4.32
C GLU A 92 -2.90 -2.91 -3.51
N LYS A 93 -2.81 -3.06 -2.19
CA LYS A 93 -3.97 -3.02 -1.29
C LYS A 93 -4.74 -1.70 -1.35
N ARG A 94 -4.05 -0.57 -1.48
CA ARG A 94 -4.71 0.73 -1.69
C ARG A 94 -5.38 0.84 -3.04
N ARG A 95 -4.82 0.24 -4.09
CA ARG A 95 -5.42 0.23 -5.43
C ARG A 95 -6.63 -0.71 -5.53
N SER A 96 -6.59 -1.83 -4.81
CA SER A 96 -7.64 -2.87 -4.87
C SER A 96 -8.92 -2.48 -4.14
N VAL A 97 -8.85 -1.56 -3.18
CA VAL A 97 -10.03 -1.03 -2.48
C VAL A 97 -10.03 0.48 -2.61
N PRO A 98 -10.66 1.05 -3.62
CA PRO A 98 -10.84 2.49 -3.72
C PRO A 98 -11.51 3.00 -2.44
N GLU A 99 -10.97 4.08 -1.88
CA GLU A 99 -11.44 4.66 -0.60
C GLU A 99 -12.95 4.99 -0.66
N TRP A 100 -13.44 5.42 -1.82
CA TRP A 100 -14.85 5.65 -2.07
C TRP A 100 -15.72 4.39 -1.93
N SER A 101 -15.18 3.21 -2.19
CA SER A 101 -15.90 1.94 -2.03
C SER A 101 -16.22 1.65 -0.57
N ARG A 102 -15.32 1.99 0.37
CA ARG A 102 -15.59 1.91 1.81
C ARG A 102 -16.64 2.92 2.24
N VAL A 103 -16.53 4.15 1.74
CA VAL A 103 -17.50 5.21 2.06
C VAL A 103 -18.87 4.82 1.53
N LEU A 104 -18.97 4.30 0.31
CA LEU A 104 -20.22 3.78 -0.24
C LEU A 104 -20.78 2.61 0.56
N GLN A 105 -19.94 1.67 0.96
CA GLN A 105 -20.35 0.52 1.77
C GLN A 105 -20.86 0.94 3.16
N GLN A 106 -20.22 1.94 3.77
CA GLN A 106 -20.68 2.55 5.02
C GLN A 106 -22.00 3.35 4.85
N MET A 107 -22.17 4.03 3.73
CA MET A 107 -23.38 4.82 3.44
C MET A 107 -24.57 3.95 3.04
N LEU A 108 -24.33 2.83 2.36
CA LEU A 108 -25.37 1.91 1.90
C LEU A 108 -25.81 0.92 2.98
N GLY A 109 -25.00 0.73 4.04
CA GLY A 109 -25.26 -0.28 5.06
C GLY A 109 -25.30 -1.70 4.50
N ASP A 110 -25.58 -2.68 5.34
CA ASP A 110 -25.78 -4.08 4.93
C ASP A 110 -27.17 -4.34 4.30
N ASP A 111 -27.96 -3.30 4.08
CA ASP A 111 -29.34 -3.39 3.60
C ASP A 111 -29.39 -3.43 2.06
N HIS A 112 -28.86 -4.50 1.49
CA HIS A 112 -28.83 -4.72 0.04
C HIS A 112 -30.22 -4.87 -0.60
N ASP A 113 -31.26 -5.03 0.20
CA ASP A 113 -32.63 -5.21 -0.29
C ASP A 113 -33.40 -3.90 -0.53
N ARG A 114 -32.86 -2.77 -0.08
CA ARG A 114 -33.37 -1.45 -0.46
C ARG A 114 -32.59 -0.90 -1.65
N LEU A 115 -32.85 -1.43 -2.82
CA LEU A 115 -32.48 -0.78 -4.07
C LEU A 115 -33.18 0.59 -4.11
N GLY A 116 -32.53 1.60 -3.54
CA GLY A 116 -32.91 2.98 -3.73
C GLY A 116 -32.76 3.39 -5.19
N GLU A 117 -33.19 4.61 -5.52
CA GLU A 117 -32.98 5.15 -6.85
C GLU A 117 -31.50 5.06 -7.25
N PRO A 118 -31.21 4.62 -8.49
CA PRO A 118 -29.84 4.51 -8.96
C PRO A 118 -29.15 5.89 -8.89
N LEU A 119 -28.01 5.94 -8.21
CA LEU A 119 -27.16 7.12 -8.11
C LEU A 119 -25.94 6.93 -9.01
N ALA A 120 -25.58 7.96 -9.75
CA ALA A 120 -24.29 8.05 -10.42
C ALA A 120 -23.46 9.16 -9.78
N LEU A 121 -22.15 8.99 -9.82
CA LEU A 121 -21.19 9.98 -9.34
C LEU A 121 -20.37 10.44 -10.53
N VAL A 122 -20.34 11.75 -10.76
CA VAL A 122 -19.35 12.34 -11.65
C VAL A 122 -18.11 12.68 -10.84
N VAL A 123 -17.00 12.13 -11.26
CA VAL A 123 -15.67 12.45 -10.71
C VAL A 123 -15.03 13.44 -11.66
N ASP A 124 -14.88 14.65 -11.21
CA ASP A 124 -14.14 15.67 -11.97
C ASP A 124 -12.71 15.75 -11.41
N ALA A 125 -11.76 15.28 -12.22
CA ALA A 125 -10.34 15.19 -11.86
C ALA A 125 -9.49 15.79 -12.99
N HIS A 126 -9.76 17.07 -13.33
CA HIS A 126 -9.14 17.72 -14.50
C HIS A 126 -7.71 18.20 -14.25
N ASP A 127 -7.30 18.43 -13.00
CA ASP A 127 -5.97 18.96 -12.71
C ASP A 127 -5.17 18.05 -11.75
N PRO A 128 -3.94 17.66 -12.12
CA PRO A 128 -3.05 16.95 -11.22
C PRO A 128 -2.61 17.90 -10.08
N GLY A 129 -3.24 17.76 -8.91
CA GLY A 129 -2.93 18.55 -7.71
C GLY A 129 -4.16 19.20 -7.07
N VAL A 130 -5.30 19.14 -7.72
CA VAL A 130 -6.59 19.56 -7.14
C VAL A 130 -7.32 18.31 -6.65
N GLU A 131 -7.90 18.38 -5.45
CA GLU A 131 -8.74 17.29 -4.95
C GLU A 131 -9.91 17.05 -5.91
N PRO A 132 -10.16 15.78 -6.33
CA PRO A 132 -11.26 15.48 -7.21
C PRO A 132 -12.60 15.85 -6.56
N SER A 133 -13.43 16.59 -7.27
CA SER A 133 -14.79 16.87 -6.81
C SER A 133 -15.72 15.73 -7.19
N LEU A 134 -16.59 15.33 -6.25
CA LEU A 134 -17.59 14.30 -6.43
C LEU A 134 -18.97 14.96 -6.48
N THR A 135 -19.63 14.90 -7.63
CA THR A 135 -20.98 15.42 -7.78
C THR A 135 -21.98 14.26 -7.91
N PRO A 136 -22.90 14.09 -6.94
CA PRO A 136 -23.93 13.07 -7.03
C PRO A 136 -24.97 13.45 -8.11
N LEU A 137 -25.26 12.50 -8.98
CA LEU A 137 -26.31 12.61 -9.98
C LEU A 137 -27.48 11.70 -9.62
N ARG A 138 -28.69 12.20 -9.81
CA ARG A 138 -29.93 11.40 -9.73
C ARG A 138 -30.48 11.16 -11.13
N ARG A 139 -31.08 10.01 -11.31
CA ARG A 139 -31.78 9.71 -12.56
C ARG A 139 -33.10 10.45 -12.57
N GLY A 140 -33.25 11.40 -13.48
CA GLY A 140 -34.50 12.11 -13.71
C GLY A 140 -35.56 11.25 -14.40
N THR A 141 -36.79 11.74 -14.43
CA THR A 141 -37.94 11.06 -15.08
C THR A 141 -37.76 10.83 -16.59
N SER A 142 -36.87 11.58 -17.22
CA SER A 142 -36.48 11.43 -18.65
C SER A 142 -35.33 10.45 -18.88
N ALA A 143 -34.97 9.65 -17.91
CA ALA A 143 -33.79 8.78 -17.92
C ALA A 143 -32.42 9.50 -18.05
N ALA A 144 -32.40 10.82 -18.07
CA ALA A 144 -31.18 11.62 -18.03
C ALA A 144 -30.67 11.79 -16.59
N TRP A 145 -29.35 11.86 -16.43
CA TRP A 145 -28.71 12.14 -15.15
C TRP A 145 -28.64 13.64 -14.90
N THR A 146 -29.12 14.10 -13.77
CA THR A 146 -29.15 15.52 -13.40
C THR A 146 -28.50 15.77 -12.04
N THR A 147 -27.79 16.88 -11.92
CA THR A 147 -27.37 17.45 -10.63
C THR A 147 -28.56 18.18 -10.02
N LYS A 148 -28.82 17.98 -8.76
CA LYS A 148 -29.77 18.78 -8.00
C LYS A 148 -29.04 19.67 -7.03
#